data_f76f80a6aa0503761a6534c79060274d
#
_entry.id   f76f80a6aa0503761a6534c79060274d
#
_cell.length_a   1.000
_cell.length_b   1.000
_cell.length_c   1.000
_cell.angle_alpha   90.00
_cell.angle_beta   90.00
_cell.angle_gamma   90.00
#
_symmetry.space_group_name_H-M   'P 1'
#
loop_
_entity.id
_entity.type
_entity.pdbx_description
1 polymer ?
#
loop_
_entity_poly.entity_id
_entity_poly.type
_entity_poly.pdbx_seq_one_letter_code
_entity_poly.pdbx_strand_id
1 'polypeptide(L)'
;MDALRLYRALDRRGAFPALTWYSPEGRVELSGRVAANHLAKIAGYLLEDVWIEPGAAVILDCRPGFKQVLWGLGSLLAGAHVTVTDPPGRGLATATGDAPSGMPAAVNGASGRELVAVVTDAPERWVDAMASGVEVLAVAPAPLAMQWIGEPLPPGARDASAEVMAASDTLVDDTAHENSNWSVWESVEGADGGHRDDQAISAQDDQASDAQDDQESSTHPDQESSTHPDQAASEASAQLLVAPSAAQALAAAVRSLAAVRLIVVENPEEAERIRIAENIDEVRH
;
A
#
# COMPACT_ATOMS: atom_id res chain seq x y z
N MET A 1 1.69 -0.46 12.86
CA MET A 1 2.80 0.46 12.46
C MET A 1 2.16 1.77 12.07
N ASP A 2 2.72 2.88 12.46
CA ASP A 2 2.29 4.22 12.10
C ASP A 2 2.68 4.53 10.65
N ALA A 3 1.71 4.97 9.84
CA ALA A 3 1.91 5.27 8.42
C ALA A 3 2.89 6.43 8.20
N LEU A 4 2.88 7.43 9.06
CA LEU A 4 3.82 8.55 9.03
C LEU A 4 5.26 8.08 9.30
N ARG A 5 5.44 7.16 10.23
CA ARG A 5 6.76 6.56 10.49
C ARG A 5 7.28 5.79 9.27
N LEU A 6 6.40 5.05 8.59
CA LEU A 6 6.73 4.37 7.34
C LEU A 6 7.16 5.37 6.25
N TYR A 7 6.35 6.41 6.03
CA TYR A 7 6.65 7.48 5.08
C TYR A 7 8.04 8.10 5.33
N ARG A 8 8.30 8.51 6.58
CA ARG A 8 9.59 9.08 6.97
C ARG A 8 10.78 8.11 6.79
N ALA A 9 10.54 6.81 6.98
CA ALA A 9 11.58 5.79 6.75
C ALA A 9 11.89 5.65 5.26
N LEU A 10 10.87 5.67 4.40
CA LEU A 10 11.04 5.64 2.94
C LEU A 10 11.76 6.89 2.43
N ASP A 11 11.38 8.06 2.90
CA ASP A 11 12.05 9.31 2.51
C ASP A 11 13.54 9.31 2.89
N ARG A 12 13.88 8.90 4.14
CA ARG A 12 15.27 8.75 4.58
C ARG A 12 16.07 7.73 3.77
N ARG A 13 15.41 6.69 3.21
CA ARG A 13 16.06 5.71 2.35
C ARG A 13 16.56 6.34 1.04
N GLY A 14 15.99 7.47 0.63
CA GLY A 14 16.46 8.24 -0.52
C GLY A 14 16.43 7.48 -1.84
N ALA A 15 17.57 7.41 -2.52
CA ALA A 15 17.70 6.76 -3.83
C ALA A 15 17.79 5.21 -3.76
N PHE A 16 17.94 4.63 -2.57
CA PHE A 16 18.05 3.17 -2.44
C PHE A 16 16.71 2.47 -2.71
N PRO A 17 16.73 1.28 -3.35
CA PRO A 17 15.53 0.51 -3.64
C PRO A 17 14.72 0.20 -2.38
N ALA A 18 13.40 0.42 -2.45
CA ALA A 18 12.45 0.10 -1.39
C ALA A 18 11.47 -1.00 -1.81
N LEU A 19 10.85 -0.85 -2.99
CA LEU A 19 9.89 -1.80 -3.53
C LEU A 19 10.30 -2.20 -4.94
N THR A 20 10.42 -3.50 -5.19
CA THR A 20 10.63 -4.05 -6.53
C THR A 20 9.51 -5.03 -6.85
N TRP A 21 8.90 -4.86 -8.01
CA TRP A 21 7.78 -5.67 -8.46
C TRP A 21 8.13 -6.34 -9.78
N TYR A 22 8.07 -7.67 -9.82
CA TYR A 22 8.21 -8.49 -11.01
C TYR A 22 6.84 -9.00 -11.45
N SER A 23 6.42 -8.61 -12.64
CA SER A 23 5.16 -9.00 -13.27
C SER A 23 5.40 -9.48 -14.71
N PRO A 24 4.40 -10.05 -15.39
CA PRO A 24 4.49 -10.37 -16.82
C PRO A 24 4.81 -9.15 -17.70
N GLU A 25 4.39 -7.96 -17.29
CA GLU A 25 4.66 -6.70 -18.00
C GLU A 25 6.09 -6.19 -17.80
N GLY A 26 6.83 -6.77 -16.85
CA GLY A 26 8.22 -6.42 -16.59
C GLY A 26 8.54 -6.16 -15.13
N ARG A 27 9.72 -5.57 -14.91
CA ARG A 27 10.25 -5.20 -13.59
C ARG A 27 10.05 -3.71 -13.34
N VAL A 28 9.42 -3.37 -12.24
CA VAL A 28 9.34 -2.00 -11.71
C VAL A 28 10.10 -1.93 -10.40
N GLU A 29 10.97 -0.96 -10.26
CA GLU A 29 11.67 -0.68 -9.02
C GLU A 29 11.44 0.76 -8.58
N LEU A 30 11.06 0.92 -7.33
CA LEU A 30 10.86 2.21 -6.69
C LEU A 30 11.90 2.41 -5.59
N SER A 31 12.61 3.52 -5.64
CA SER A 31 13.44 3.95 -4.52
C SER A 31 12.58 4.43 -3.35
N GLY A 32 13.18 4.53 -2.16
CA GLY A 32 12.47 5.04 -1.00
C GLY A 32 11.87 6.42 -1.25
N ARG A 33 12.65 7.35 -1.83
CA ARG A 33 12.17 8.70 -2.17
C ARG A 33 11.01 8.69 -3.15
N VAL A 34 11.08 7.87 -4.21
CA VAL A 34 9.99 7.79 -5.20
C VAL A 34 8.74 7.22 -4.54
N ALA A 35 8.87 6.19 -3.72
CA ALA A 35 7.73 5.64 -2.96
C ALA A 35 7.15 6.71 -2.00
N ALA A 36 7.98 7.41 -1.23
CA ALA A 36 7.53 8.46 -0.32
C ALA A 36 6.78 9.58 -1.06
N ASN A 37 7.31 10.06 -2.20
CA ASN A 37 6.63 11.08 -3.00
C ASN A 37 5.26 10.60 -3.49
N HIS A 38 5.13 9.34 -3.92
CA HIS A 38 3.82 8.79 -4.29
C HIS A 38 2.86 8.74 -3.11
N LEU A 39 3.33 8.34 -1.92
CA LEU A 39 2.51 8.31 -0.73
C LEU A 39 2.00 9.71 -0.37
N ALA A 40 2.88 10.72 -0.41
CA ALA A 40 2.50 12.11 -0.15
C ALA A 40 1.46 12.62 -1.14
N LYS A 41 1.66 12.38 -2.45
CA LYS A 41 0.70 12.75 -3.50
C LYS A 41 -0.65 12.09 -3.31
N ILE A 42 -0.68 10.80 -3.02
CA ILE A 42 -1.94 10.07 -2.79
C ILE A 42 -2.64 10.60 -1.54
N ALA A 43 -1.91 10.80 -0.44
CA ALA A 43 -2.50 11.35 0.77
C ALA A 43 -3.04 12.76 0.57
N GLY A 44 -2.25 13.65 -0.07
CA GLY A 44 -2.70 15.01 -0.41
C GLY A 44 -3.93 15.01 -1.32
N TYR A 45 -3.92 14.22 -2.39
CA TYR A 45 -5.06 14.06 -3.29
C TYR A 45 -6.34 13.61 -2.56
N LEU A 46 -6.22 12.62 -1.68
CA LEU A 46 -7.36 12.13 -0.92
C LEU A 46 -7.91 13.17 0.06
N LEU A 47 -7.04 13.94 0.69
CA LEU A 47 -7.43 14.97 1.68
C LEU A 47 -7.96 16.25 1.01
N GLU A 48 -7.33 16.73 -0.07
CA GLU A 48 -7.57 18.04 -0.65
C GLU A 48 -8.57 18.00 -1.81
N ASP A 49 -8.58 16.93 -2.62
CA ASP A 49 -9.40 16.81 -3.84
C ASP A 49 -10.59 15.86 -3.67
N VAL A 50 -10.44 14.80 -2.87
CA VAL A 50 -11.51 13.83 -2.55
C VAL A 50 -12.20 14.16 -1.24
N TRP A 51 -11.58 14.99 -0.41
CA TRP A 51 -12.13 15.48 0.88
C TRP A 51 -12.41 14.36 1.88
N ILE A 52 -11.55 13.32 1.92
CA ILE A 52 -11.70 12.30 2.95
C ILE A 52 -11.31 12.87 4.31
N GLU A 53 -12.05 12.49 5.33
CA GLU A 53 -11.72 12.80 6.72
C GLU A 53 -10.93 11.65 7.36
N PRO A 54 -10.07 11.93 8.36
CA PRO A 54 -9.41 10.88 9.13
C PRO A 54 -10.42 9.88 9.70
N GLY A 55 -10.18 8.58 9.46
CA GLY A 55 -11.10 7.51 9.85
C GLY A 55 -12.18 7.19 8.82
N ALA A 56 -12.27 7.93 7.70
CA ALA A 56 -13.16 7.57 6.60
C ALA A 56 -12.84 6.18 6.04
N ALA A 57 -13.87 5.45 5.61
CA ALA A 57 -13.67 4.14 5.00
C ALA A 57 -13.29 4.29 3.52
N VAL A 58 -12.19 3.66 3.13
CA VAL A 58 -11.72 3.56 1.74
C VAL A 58 -11.59 2.08 1.38
N ILE A 59 -12.22 1.68 0.27
CA ILE A 59 -12.05 0.34 -0.30
C ILE A 59 -10.94 0.37 -1.33
N LEU A 60 -10.04 -0.61 -1.25
CA LEU A 60 -8.98 -0.84 -2.22
C LEU A 60 -9.32 -2.09 -3.04
N ASP A 61 -9.94 -1.90 -4.21
CA ASP A 61 -10.38 -2.94 -5.13
C ASP A 61 -9.50 -2.98 -6.39
N CYS A 62 -8.19 -3.13 -6.18
CA CYS A 62 -7.21 -3.25 -7.25
C CYS A 62 -6.59 -4.64 -7.25
N ARG A 63 -6.20 -5.12 -8.45
CA ARG A 63 -5.35 -6.30 -8.53
C ARG A 63 -4.04 -6.08 -7.77
N PRO A 64 -3.39 -7.15 -7.29
CA PRO A 64 -2.06 -7.04 -6.72
C PRO A 64 -1.13 -6.30 -7.68
N GLY A 65 -0.35 -5.36 -7.15
CA GLY A 65 0.57 -4.55 -7.94
C GLY A 65 1.20 -3.45 -7.09
N PHE A 66 2.33 -2.90 -7.55
CA PHE A 66 2.98 -1.83 -6.80
C PHE A 66 2.08 -0.60 -6.62
N LYS A 67 1.21 -0.29 -7.60
CA LYS A 67 0.22 0.79 -7.49
C LYS A 67 -0.79 0.52 -6.37
N GLN A 68 -1.30 -0.71 -6.30
CA GLN A 68 -2.20 -1.12 -5.23
C GLN A 68 -1.56 -0.91 -3.85
N VAL A 69 -0.29 -1.30 -3.68
CA VAL A 69 0.46 -1.07 -2.45
C VAL A 69 0.61 0.42 -2.15
N LEU A 70 0.99 1.23 -3.14
CA LEU A 70 1.14 2.68 -2.95
C LEU A 70 -0.19 3.36 -2.59
N TRP A 71 -1.30 3.00 -3.26
CA TRP A 71 -2.62 3.54 -2.94
C TRP A 71 -3.08 3.12 -1.55
N GLY A 72 -2.85 1.86 -1.16
CA GLY A 72 -3.13 1.40 0.20
C GLY A 72 -2.35 2.18 1.26
N LEU A 73 -1.03 2.30 1.09
CA LEU A 73 -0.17 3.04 2.02
C LEU A 73 -0.47 4.55 2.04
N GLY A 74 -0.76 5.16 0.89
CA GLY A 74 -1.13 6.57 0.79
C GLY A 74 -2.48 6.85 1.46
N SER A 75 -3.46 5.95 1.30
CA SER A 75 -4.75 6.04 2.00
C SER A 75 -4.58 5.93 3.53
N LEU A 76 -3.73 5.01 3.99
CA LEU A 76 -3.38 4.92 5.42
C LEU A 76 -2.67 6.18 5.90
N LEU A 77 -1.81 6.77 5.08
CA LEU A 77 -1.11 8.02 5.39
C LEU A 77 -2.10 9.21 5.48
N ALA A 78 -3.15 9.23 4.68
CA ALA A 78 -4.26 10.18 4.78
C ALA A 78 -5.16 9.95 6.02
N GLY A 79 -4.88 8.95 6.83
CA GLY A 79 -5.66 8.61 8.02
C GLY A 79 -6.91 7.78 7.74
N ALA A 80 -7.08 7.25 6.53
CA ALA A 80 -8.23 6.44 6.17
C ALA A 80 -8.21 5.06 6.84
N HIS A 81 -9.39 4.49 7.05
CA HIS A 81 -9.55 3.07 7.31
C HIS A 81 -9.63 2.32 5.98
N VAL A 82 -8.58 1.58 5.64
CA VAL A 82 -8.47 0.88 4.35
C VAL A 82 -8.98 -0.55 4.46
N THR A 83 -9.92 -0.90 3.60
CA THR A 83 -10.39 -2.28 3.41
C THR A 83 -9.92 -2.79 2.05
N VAL A 84 -9.15 -3.87 2.03
CA VAL A 84 -8.69 -4.50 0.80
C VAL A 84 -9.68 -5.56 0.37
N THR A 85 -10.16 -5.47 -0.87
CA THR A 85 -10.93 -6.56 -1.47
C THR A 85 -9.98 -7.53 -2.15
N ASP A 86 -10.19 -8.81 -1.93
CA ASP A 86 -9.42 -9.89 -2.56
C ASP A 86 -10.41 -10.88 -3.20
N PRO A 87 -11.06 -10.47 -4.31
CA PRO A 87 -12.07 -11.31 -4.94
C PRO A 87 -11.42 -12.60 -5.48
N PRO A 88 -12.07 -13.76 -5.29
CA PRO A 88 -11.60 -15.02 -5.82
C PRO A 88 -11.46 -14.93 -7.35
N GLY A 89 -10.28 -15.31 -7.88
CA GLY A 89 -10.01 -15.34 -9.31
C GLY A 89 -9.31 -14.10 -9.90
N ARG A 90 -9.01 -13.05 -9.13
CA ARG A 90 -8.14 -11.95 -9.60
C ARG A 90 -6.62 -12.24 -9.50
N GLY A 91 -6.24 -13.34 -8.86
CA GLY A 91 -4.89 -13.86 -8.99
C GLY A 91 -4.71 -14.50 -10.37
N LEU A 92 -3.88 -13.91 -11.23
CA LEU A 92 -3.32 -14.42 -12.50
C LEU A 92 -4.25 -15.18 -13.48
N ALA A 93 -5.56 -15.15 -13.37
CA ALA A 93 -6.47 -15.80 -14.31
C ALA A 93 -7.12 -14.77 -15.22
N THR A 94 -6.86 -14.94 -16.51
CA THR A 94 -7.50 -14.31 -17.67
C THR A 94 -8.96 -13.94 -17.44
N ALA A 95 -9.25 -12.66 -17.63
CA ALA A 95 -10.58 -12.09 -17.59
C ALA A 95 -11.53 -12.77 -18.62
N THR A 96 -12.27 -13.76 -18.19
CA THR A 96 -13.49 -14.22 -18.85
C THR A 96 -14.41 -14.75 -17.74
N GLY A 97 -15.27 -13.90 -17.25
CA GLY A 97 -16.28 -14.31 -16.28
C GLY A 97 -17.07 -13.12 -15.76
N ASP A 98 -18.36 -13.23 -15.79
CA ASP A 98 -19.36 -12.25 -15.39
C ASP A 98 -19.00 -11.51 -14.10
N ALA A 99 -18.98 -10.17 -14.17
CA ALA A 99 -18.88 -9.32 -13.01
C ALA A 99 -20.10 -9.58 -12.10
N PRO A 100 -19.90 -9.82 -10.80
CA PRO A 100 -21.03 -9.85 -9.88
C PRO A 100 -21.66 -8.45 -9.84
N SER A 101 -22.86 -8.33 -10.35
CA SER A 101 -23.68 -7.14 -10.21
C SER A 101 -24.09 -7.00 -8.74
N GLY A 102 -23.65 -5.93 -8.09
CA GLY A 102 -24.15 -5.57 -6.77
C GLY A 102 -23.03 -5.14 -5.82
N MET A 103 -23.20 -3.94 -5.30
CA MET A 103 -22.49 -3.50 -4.12
C MET A 103 -22.72 -4.55 -3.02
N PRO A 104 -21.67 -5.16 -2.45
CA PRO A 104 -21.89 -6.09 -1.35
C PRO A 104 -22.57 -5.33 -0.21
N ALA A 105 -23.74 -5.82 0.21
CA ALA A 105 -24.50 -5.26 1.35
C ALA A 105 -23.67 -5.19 2.64
N ALA A 106 -22.49 -5.82 2.64
CA ALA A 106 -21.55 -5.86 3.75
C ALA A 106 -20.61 -4.64 3.85
N VAL A 107 -20.55 -3.75 2.84
CA VAL A 107 -19.62 -2.61 2.87
C VAL A 107 -19.99 -1.61 3.97
N ASN A 108 -21.26 -1.48 4.30
CA ASN A 108 -21.72 -0.68 5.45
C ASN A 108 -21.61 -1.43 6.79
N GLY A 109 -21.16 -2.69 6.81
CA GLY A 109 -21.31 -3.57 7.98
C GLY A 109 -20.05 -3.88 8.75
N ALA A 110 -18.90 -3.95 8.13
CA ALA A 110 -17.72 -4.49 8.80
C ALA A 110 -17.08 -3.51 9.82
N SER A 111 -17.26 -2.20 9.67
CA SER A 111 -16.70 -1.21 10.59
C SER A 111 -17.69 -0.17 11.12
N GLY A 112 -18.96 -0.19 10.66
CA GLY A 112 -19.95 0.84 10.99
C GLY A 112 -19.59 2.26 10.51
N ARG A 113 -18.61 2.38 9.60
CA ARG A 113 -18.16 3.64 9.01
C ARG A 113 -18.80 3.86 7.65
N GLU A 114 -19.04 5.12 7.32
CA GLU A 114 -19.52 5.51 6.01
C GLU A 114 -18.42 5.28 4.96
N LEU A 115 -18.75 4.57 3.87
CA LEU A 115 -17.87 4.42 2.73
C LEU A 115 -17.80 5.74 1.96
N VAL A 116 -16.62 6.32 1.86
CA VAL A 116 -16.40 7.60 1.19
C VAL A 116 -15.80 7.39 -0.19
N ALA A 117 -14.83 6.49 -0.34
CA ALA A 117 -14.14 6.29 -1.60
C ALA A 117 -13.82 4.82 -1.88
N VAL A 118 -13.75 4.49 -3.17
CA VAL A 118 -13.25 3.22 -3.71
C VAL A 118 -12.12 3.51 -4.68
N VAL A 119 -10.97 2.92 -4.43
CA VAL A 119 -9.82 2.93 -5.35
C VAL A 119 -9.83 1.62 -6.13
N THR A 120 -9.97 1.68 -7.45
CA THR A 120 -10.20 0.47 -8.25
C THR A 120 -9.53 0.51 -9.63
N ASP A 121 -9.15 -0.65 -10.15
CA ASP A 121 -8.74 -0.85 -11.55
C ASP A 121 -9.89 -1.41 -12.42
N ALA A 122 -11.12 -1.45 -11.87
CA ALA A 122 -12.34 -1.91 -12.53
C ALA A 122 -13.55 -1.03 -12.14
N PRO A 123 -13.55 0.26 -12.53
CA PRO A 123 -14.55 1.24 -12.07
C PRO A 123 -15.99 0.92 -12.50
N GLU A 124 -16.17 0.13 -13.55
CA GLU A 124 -17.48 -0.33 -14.02
C GLU A 124 -18.22 -1.18 -12.98
N ARG A 125 -17.52 -1.79 -12.04
CA ARG A 125 -18.10 -2.59 -10.96
C ARG A 125 -18.77 -1.74 -9.87
N TRP A 126 -18.46 -0.43 -9.84
CA TRP A 126 -18.83 0.47 -8.76
C TRP A 126 -19.85 1.56 -9.17
N VAL A 127 -20.54 1.36 -10.31
CA VAL A 127 -21.53 2.32 -10.83
C VAL A 127 -22.65 2.61 -9.81
N ASP A 128 -23.14 1.58 -9.10
CA ASP A 128 -24.18 1.74 -8.07
C ASP A 128 -23.67 2.50 -6.85
N ALA A 129 -22.39 2.35 -6.50
CA ALA A 129 -21.75 3.09 -5.43
C ALA A 129 -21.65 4.58 -5.77
N MET A 130 -21.26 4.92 -7.01
CA MET A 130 -21.27 6.31 -7.50
C MET A 130 -22.66 6.93 -7.40
N ALA A 131 -23.71 6.20 -7.79
CA ALA A 131 -25.08 6.66 -7.66
C ALA A 131 -25.50 6.92 -6.22
N SER A 132 -24.81 6.32 -5.25
CA SER A 132 -25.00 6.52 -3.81
C SER A 132 -24.08 7.59 -3.19
N GLY A 133 -23.31 8.31 -4.01
CA GLY A 133 -22.43 9.37 -3.56
C GLY A 133 -21.02 8.93 -3.16
N VAL A 134 -20.63 7.70 -3.44
CA VAL A 134 -19.26 7.20 -3.18
C VAL A 134 -18.33 7.67 -4.30
N GLU A 135 -17.19 8.23 -3.95
CA GLU A 135 -16.14 8.61 -4.90
C GLU A 135 -15.46 7.34 -5.48
N VAL A 136 -15.49 7.18 -6.79
CA VAL A 136 -14.83 6.05 -7.47
C VAL A 136 -13.59 6.54 -8.19
N LEU A 137 -12.45 6.15 -7.67
CA LEU A 137 -11.11 6.57 -8.05
C LEU A 137 -10.47 5.49 -8.93
N ALA A 138 -10.53 5.70 -10.25
CA ALA A 138 -10.02 4.75 -11.23
C ALA A 138 -8.49 4.83 -11.33
N VAL A 139 -7.81 3.71 -11.07
CA VAL A 139 -6.36 3.58 -11.19
C VAL A 139 -6.03 2.75 -12.42
N ALA A 140 -5.30 3.34 -13.37
CA ALA A 140 -4.91 2.65 -14.59
C ALA A 140 -4.15 1.35 -14.29
N PRO A 141 -4.57 0.21 -14.83
CA PRO A 141 -3.97 -1.08 -14.51
C PRO A 141 -2.55 -1.26 -15.06
N ALA A 142 -2.22 -0.58 -16.17
CA ALA A 142 -0.88 -0.68 -16.74
C ALA A 142 0.17 -0.06 -15.81
N PRO A 143 1.33 -0.71 -15.58
CA PRO A 143 2.29 -0.33 -14.55
C PRO A 143 2.72 1.14 -14.60
N LEU A 144 3.10 1.64 -15.76
CA LEU A 144 3.64 3.01 -15.92
C LEU A 144 2.62 4.01 -16.49
N ALA A 145 1.34 3.63 -16.60
CA ALA A 145 0.32 4.57 -17.05
C ALA A 145 0.07 5.65 -15.99
N MET A 146 0.15 6.90 -16.40
CA MET A 146 -0.08 8.08 -15.59
C MET A 146 -1.49 8.66 -15.78
N GLN A 147 -2.34 8.00 -16.53
CA GLN A 147 -3.74 8.32 -16.76
C GLN A 147 -4.48 7.05 -17.14
N TRP A 148 -5.79 7.07 -17.04
CA TRP A 148 -6.63 5.97 -17.52
C TRP A 148 -6.45 5.75 -19.01
N ILE A 149 -6.31 4.49 -19.41
CA ILE A 149 -6.10 4.08 -20.80
C ILE A 149 -7.07 2.92 -21.09
N GLY A 150 -7.79 2.98 -22.18
CA GLY A 150 -8.73 1.95 -22.62
C GLY A 150 -10.14 2.49 -22.79
N GLU A 151 -11.14 1.72 -22.39
CA GLU A 151 -12.54 2.12 -22.45
C GLU A 151 -12.79 3.40 -21.62
N PRO A 152 -13.70 4.27 -22.08
CA PRO A 152 -14.05 5.47 -21.32
C PRO A 152 -14.50 5.11 -19.89
N LEU A 153 -14.08 5.95 -18.95
CA LEU A 153 -14.55 5.80 -17.57
C LEU A 153 -16.06 5.94 -17.47
N PRO A 154 -16.72 5.16 -16.60
CA PRO A 154 -18.11 5.37 -16.27
C PRO A 154 -18.38 6.81 -15.82
N PRO A 155 -19.54 7.40 -16.16
CA PRO A 155 -19.88 8.74 -15.68
C PRO A 155 -19.85 8.82 -14.16
N GLY A 156 -19.08 9.77 -13.61
CA GLY A 156 -18.87 9.94 -12.17
C GLY A 156 -17.59 9.29 -11.63
N ALA A 157 -16.95 8.39 -12.36
CA ALA A 157 -15.63 7.90 -11.97
C ALA A 157 -14.54 8.94 -12.32
N ARG A 158 -13.56 9.09 -11.44
CA ARG A 158 -12.43 10.01 -11.59
C ARG A 158 -11.20 9.27 -12.09
N ASP A 159 -10.43 9.88 -12.99
CA ASP A 159 -9.11 9.36 -13.38
C ASP A 159 -8.07 9.68 -12.30
N ALA A 160 -8.05 8.87 -11.25
CA ALA A 160 -7.15 9.08 -10.13
C ALA A 160 -5.67 8.91 -10.51
N SER A 161 -5.36 8.18 -11.59
CA SER A 161 -3.98 8.09 -12.10
C SER A 161 -3.48 9.42 -12.66
N ALA A 162 -4.36 10.20 -13.31
CA ALA A 162 -4.00 11.51 -13.82
C ALA A 162 -4.05 12.58 -12.73
N GLU A 163 -5.12 12.60 -11.94
CA GLU A 163 -5.35 13.64 -10.94
C GLU A 163 -4.31 13.65 -9.83
N VAL A 164 -3.90 12.48 -9.32
CA VAL A 164 -2.87 12.36 -8.28
C VAL A 164 -1.52 12.96 -8.67
N MET A 165 -1.24 13.06 -9.96
CA MET A 165 0.02 13.63 -10.43
C MET A 165 0.13 15.14 -10.18
N ALA A 166 -1.01 15.84 -10.06
CA ALA A 166 -1.07 17.27 -9.75
C ALA A 166 -0.90 17.57 -8.25
N ALA A 167 -1.13 16.58 -7.38
CA ALA A 167 -1.00 16.76 -5.95
C ALA A 167 0.45 17.01 -5.51
N SER A 168 0.62 17.64 -4.33
CA SER A 168 1.94 17.90 -3.74
C SER A 168 2.69 16.60 -3.46
N ASP A 169 4.00 16.59 -3.69
CA ASP A 169 4.91 15.49 -3.34
C ASP A 169 5.48 15.64 -1.91
N THR A 170 4.99 16.60 -1.15
CA THR A 170 5.30 16.82 0.26
C THR A 170 4.03 16.76 1.10
N LEU A 171 4.10 16.15 2.28
CA LEU A 171 2.98 16.15 3.22
C LEU A 171 2.71 17.57 3.74
N VAL A 172 1.44 17.97 3.70
CA VAL A 172 1.02 19.32 4.10
C VAL A 172 0.68 19.40 5.59
N ASP A 173 0.22 18.30 6.18
CA ASP A 173 -0.14 18.25 7.61
C ASP A 173 0.25 16.90 8.24
N ASP A 174 1.01 16.97 9.33
CA ASP A 174 1.44 15.79 10.09
C ASP A 174 0.33 15.23 11.00
N THR A 175 -0.73 15.98 11.27
CA THR A 175 -1.73 15.62 12.30
C THR A 175 -2.81 14.64 11.83
N ALA A 176 -3.05 14.54 10.52
CA ALA A 176 -4.07 13.65 9.96
C ALA A 176 -3.69 12.15 10.05
N HIS A 177 -2.47 11.82 10.42
CA HIS A 177 -1.82 10.54 10.11
C HIS A 177 -1.69 9.58 11.31
N GLU A 178 -2.10 9.99 12.52
CA GLU A 178 -1.85 9.21 13.74
C GLU A 178 -2.76 7.98 13.93
N ASN A 179 -3.88 7.87 13.21
CA ASN A 179 -4.91 6.85 13.44
C ASN A 179 -5.20 5.94 12.23
N SER A 180 -4.18 5.59 11.45
CA SER A 180 -4.36 4.73 10.29
C SER A 180 -4.66 3.26 10.69
N ASN A 181 -5.67 2.67 10.08
CA ASN A 181 -6.03 1.27 10.28
C ASN A 181 -6.42 0.61 8.94
N TRP A 182 -6.20 -0.69 8.83
CA TRP A 182 -6.58 -1.44 7.64
C TRP A 182 -7.19 -2.79 8.02
N SER A 183 -8.03 -3.32 7.12
CA SER A 183 -8.66 -4.63 7.24
C SER A 183 -8.70 -5.34 5.88
N VAL A 184 -8.86 -6.66 5.92
CA VAL A 184 -9.05 -7.49 4.73
C VAL A 184 -10.51 -7.87 4.63
N TRP A 185 -11.09 -7.72 3.45
CA TRP A 185 -12.41 -8.24 3.13
C TRP A 185 -12.26 -9.29 2.02
N GLU A 186 -12.62 -10.54 2.33
CA GLU A 186 -12.70 -11.61 1.35
C GLU A 186 -14.14 -11.75 0.87
N SER A 187 -14.34 -11.63 -0.45
CA SER A 187 -15.63 -11.95 -1.08
C SER A 187 -15.81 -13.46 -1.06
N VAL A 188 -16.56 -13.95 -0.08
CA VAL A 188 -16.96 -15.36 -0.06
C VAL A 188 -18.17 -15.54 -0.97
N GLU A 189 -17.95 -15.90 -2.24
CA GLU A 189 -18.99 -16.51 -3.03
C GLU A 189 -19.09 -17.99 -2.63
N GLY A 190 -20.16 -18.34 -1.94
CA GLY A 190 -20.64 -19.71 -1.76
C GLY A 190 -19.88 -20.56 -0.75
N ALA A 191 -20.00 -20.28 0.53
CA ALA A 191 -19.81 -21.28 1.57
C ALA A 191 -20.96 -21.21 2.56
N ASP A 192 -21.73 -22.28 2.55
CA ASP A 192 -22.72 -22.64 3.54
C ASP A 192 -22.07 -22.72 4.93
N GLY A 193 -22.68 -22.01 5.88
CA GLY A 193 -22.56 -22.07 7.32
C GLY A 193 -21.30 -22.64 7.98
N GLY A 194 -20.29 -21.82 8.24
CA GLY A 194 -19.15 -22.20 9.09
C GLY A 194 -18.52 -20.99 9.78
N HIS A 195 -18.65 -20.99 11.06
CA HIS A 195 -18.08 -20.16 12.12
C HIS A 195 -16.91 -19.24 11.72
N ARG A 196 -17.11 -17.92 11.83
CA ARG A 196 -16.11 -16.90 11.66
C ARG A 196 -15.34 -16.73 12.98
N ASP A 197 -14.07 -17.01 12.98
CA ASP A 197 -13.15 -16.45 13.97
C ASP A 197 -12.68 -15.08 13.48
N ASP A 198 -13.18 -14.02 14.13
CA ASP A 198 -12.72 -12.65 13.97
C ASP A 198 -11.28 -12.53 14.50
N GLN A 199 -10.29 -12.66 13.63
CA GLN A 199 -8.94 -12.22 13.96
C GLN A 199 -8.76 -10.75 13.62
N ALA A 200 -9.28 -9.89 14.46
CA ALA A 200 -8.82 -8.51 14.57
C ALA A 200 -7.44 -8.53 15.22
N ILE A 201 -6.39 -8.25 14.44
CA ILE A 201 -5.05 -8.00 15.01
C ILE A 201 -5.05 -6.58 15.59
N SER A 202 -5.47 -6.49 16.85
CA SER A 202 -5.28 -5.26 17.63
C SER A 202 -3.81 -5.18 18.06
N ALA A 203 -3.12 -4.13 17.64
CA ALA A 203 -1.83 -3.77 18.19
C ALA A 203 -2.07 -3.33 19.67
N GLN A 204 -1.55 -4.12 20.61
CA GLN A 204 -1.49 -3.74 22.00
C GLN A 204 -0.32 -2.80 22.25
N ASP A 205 -0.63 -1.69 22.93
CA ASP A 205 0.32 -0.74 23.51
C ASP A 205 1.22 -1.45 24.54
N ASP A 206 2.52 -1.43 24.31
CA ASP A 206 3.50 -1.63 25.37
C ASP A 206 4.05 -0.27 25.81
N GLN A 207 3.57 0.16 26.98
CA GLN A 207 4.17 1.22 27.78
C GLN A 207 5.52 0.73 28.35
N ALA A 208 6.60 1.40 28.01
CA ALA A 208 7.85 1.25 28.77
C ALA A 208 8.32 2.62 29.24
N SER A 209 8.46 2.66 30.55
CA SER A 209 8.80 3.74 31.45
C SER A 209 10.17 4.37 31.25
N ASP A 210 10.21 5.66 31.66
CA ASP A 210 11.38 6.50 31.92
C ASP A 210 12.46 5.83 32.79
N ALA A 211 13.71 6.07 32.43
CA ALA A 211 14.80 6.23 33.39
C ALA A 211 15.87 7.16 32.81
N GLN A 212 16.00 8.32 33.45
CA GLN A 212 17.13 9.23 33.38
C GLN A 212 18.39 8.58 33.97
N ASP A 213 19.54 8.82 33.39
CA ASP A 213 20.73 9.12 34.16
C ASP A 213 21.78 9.87 33.32
N ASP A 214 22.22 11.00 33.91
CA ASP A 214 23.31 11.87 33.50
C ASP A 214 24.66 11.18 33.70
N GLN A 215 25.61 11.36 32.78
CA GLN A 215 27.00 11.67 33.18
C GLN A 215 27.86 12.14 31.99
N GLU A 216 28.37 13.36 32.13
CA GLU A 216 29.46 13.96 31.35
C GLU A 216 30.76 13.17 31.50
N SER A 217 31.53 12.99 30.43
CA SER A 217 32.98 13.08 30.51
C SER A 217 33.63 13.29 29.15
N SER A 218 34.31 14.38 29.01
CA SER A 218 35.17 14.80 27.92
C SER A 218 36.41 13.92 27.78
N THR A 219 36.84 13.60 26.55
CA THR A 219 38.25 13.65 26.10
C THR A 219 38.33 13.41 24.59
N HIS A 220 38.86 14.36 23.82
CA HIS A 220 39.48 14.18 22.49
C HIS A 220 40.86 13.50 22.66
N PRO A 221 41.45 12.80 21.62
CA PRO A 221 41.79 13.40 20.34
C PRO A 221 41.70 12.50 19.09
N ASP A 222 41.59 13.16 17.94
CA ASP A 222 42.04 12.89 16.59
C ASP A 222 42.46 11.46 16.21
N GLN A 223 41.65 10.84 15.32
CA GLN A 223 42.14 10.09 14.17
C GLN A 223 41.08 10.13 13.04
N GLU A 224 41.39 10.89 11.99
CA GLU A 224 40.75 10.82 10.71
C GLU A 224 40.89 9.40 10.14
N SER A 225 39.82 8.62 10.17
CA SER A 225 39.63 7.46 9.31
C SER A 225 38.47 7.79 8.41
N SER A 226 38.81 8.22 7.20
CA SER A 226 37.85 8.43 6.11
C SER A 226 37.33 7.07 5.64
N THR A 227 36.38 6.51 6.35
CA THR A 227 35.53 5.47 5.83
C THR A 227 34.38 6.16 5.11
N HIS A 228 34.39 6.04 3.78
CA HIS A 228 33.29 6.46 2.92
C HIS A 228 31.97 5.91 3.47
N PRO A 229 30.94 6.77 3.73
CA PRO A 229 29.65 6.30 4.22
C PRO A 229 28.83 5.50 3.17
N ASP A 230 29.33 5.38 1.94
CA ASP A 230 28.61 4.75 0.83
C ASP A 230 28.66 3.21 0.79
N GLN A 231 29.48 2.55 1.62
CA GLN A 231 29.55 1.09 1.61
C GLN A 231 28.64 0.39 2.63
N ALA A 232 28.15 1.08 3.66
CA ALA A 232 27.28 0.48 4.68
C ALA A 232 25.80 0.36 4.27
N ALA A 233 25.38 1.00 3.17
CA ALA A 233 24.00 0.98 2.69
C ALA A 233 23.71 -0.16 1.68
N SER A 234 24.72 -0.95 1.32
CA SER A 234 24.64 -1.99 0.27
C SER A 234 24.04 -3.31 0.72
N GLU A 235 23.83 -3.53 2.02
CA GLU A 235 23.27 -4.78 2.56
C GLU A 235 21.95 -4.56 3.32
N ALA A 236 21.06 -3.72 2.78
CA ALA A 236 19.70 -3.66 3.30
C ALA A 236 19.06 -5.03 3.07
N SER A 237 18.77 -5.75 4.15
CA SER A 237 18.07 -7.04 4.08
C SER A 237 16.82 -6.90 3.20
N ALA A 238 16.59 -7.88 2.33
CA ALA A 238 15.44 -7.90 1.42
C ALA A 238 14.46 -9.01 1.84
N GLN A 239 13.17 -8.72 1.68
CA GLN A 239 12.10 -9.70 1.83
C GLN A 239 11.54 -10.04 0.45
N LEU A 240 11.52 -11.32 0.10
CA LEU A 240 10.86 -11.83 -1.11
C LEU A 240 9.45 -12.31 -0.78
N LEU A 241 8.49 -11.89 -1.57
CA LEU A 241 7.10 -12.31 -1.51
C LEU A 241 6.70 -12.88 -2.88
N VAL A 242 6.13 -14.09 -2.89
CA VAL A 242 5.80 -14.80 -4.11
C VAL A 242 4.29 -14.91 -4.28
N ALA A 243 3.80 -14.50 -5.44
CA ALA A 243 2.38 -14.57 -5.84
C ALA A 243 1.38 -14.13 -4.75
N PRO A 244 1.60 -12.96 -4.12
CA PRO A 244 0.72 -12.54 -3.03
C PRO A 244 -0.65 -12.11 -3.53
N SER A 245 -1.68 -12.26 -2.69
CA SER A 245 -2.91 -11.52 -2.84
C SER A 245 -2.70 -10.01 -2.61
N ALA A 246 -3.67 -9.19 -3.01
CA ALA A 246 -3.61 -7.74 -2.76
C ALA A 246 -3.45 -7.41 -1.26
N ALA A 247 -4.18 -8.14 -0.41
CA ALA A 247 -4.10 -8.00 1.03
C ALA A 247 -2.73 -8.41 1.58
N GLN A 248 -2.16 -9.52 1.11
CA GLN A 248 -0.83 -9.99 1.53
C GLN A 248 0.26 -9.00 1.12
N ALA A 249 0.19 -8.44 -0.09
CA ALA A 249 1.13 -7.45 -0.58
C ALA A 249 1.10 -6.17 0.27
N LEU A 250 -0.08 -5.64 0.57
CA LEU A 250 -0.22 -4.46 1.44
C LEU A 250 0.25 -4.77 2.87
N ALA A 251 -0.13 -5.92 3.42
CA ALA A 251 0.30 -6.33 4.76
C ALA A 251 1.82 -6.46 4.88
N ALA A 252 2.48 -7.04 3.87
CA ALA A 252 3.94 -7.12 3.83
C ALA A 252 4.57 -5.73 3.75
N ALA A 253 4.02 -4.83 2.93
CA ALA A 253 4.50 -3.46 2.80
C ALA A 253 4.39 -2.69 4.12
N VAL A 254 3.24 -2.76 4.80
CA VAL A 254 3.02 -2.12 6.10
C VAL A 254 4.01 -2.62 7.15
N ARG A 255 4.31 -3.92 7.16
CA ARG A 255 5.21 -4.50 8.18
C ARG A 255 6.69 -4.26 7.92
N SER A 256 7.11 -4.23 6.66
CA SER A 256 8.53 -4.41 6.35
C SER A 256 9.19 -3.26 5.58
N LEU A 257 8.45 -2.47 4.79
CA LEU A 257 9.07 -1.43 3.93
C LEU A 257 9.85 -0.36 4.69
N ALA A 258 9.56 -0.12 5.96
CA ALA A 258 10.32 0.83 6.77
C ALA A 258 11.75 0.34 7.06
N ALA A 259 11.99 -0.97 7.09
CA ALA A 259 13.24 -1.57 7.53
C ALA A 259 13.97 -2.30 6.40
N VAL A 260 13.23 -2.98 5.50
CA VAL A 260 13.81 -3.84 4.46
C VAL A 260 13.30 -3.45 3.07
N ARG A 261 14.00 -3.89 2.04
CA ARG A 261 13.52 -3.83 0.66
C ARG A 261 12.48 -4.95 0.46
N LEU A 262 11.31 -4.61 -0.07
CA LEU A 262 10.28 -5.58 -0.45
C LEU A 262 10.41 -5.92 -1.93
N ILE A 263 10.58 -7.20 -2.23
CA ILE A 263 10.61 -7.72 -3.59
C ILE A 263 9.42 -8.65 -3.77
N VAL A 264 8.59 -8.36 -4.75
CA VAL A 264 7.38 -9.11 -5.08
C VAL A 264 7.54 -9.75 -6.44
N VAL A 265 7.18 -11.03 -6.53
CA VAL A 265 7.23 -11.81 -7.76
C VAL A 265 5.85 -12.42 -8.00
N GLU A 266 5.17 -12.00 -9.07
CA GLU A 266 3.84 -12.51 -9.40
C GLU A 266 3.86 -13.95 -9.90
N ASN A 267 4.86 -14.30 -10.73
CA ASN A 267 5.00 -15.64 -11.26
C ASN A 267 5.87 -16.54 -10.35
N PRO A 268 5.29 -17.54 -9.67
CA PRO A 268 6.05 -18.41 -8.79
C PRO A 268 7.19 -19.18 -9.48
N GLU A 269 7.08 -19.45 -10.78
CA GLU A 269 8.10 -20.17 -11.55
C GLU A 269 9.40 -19.35 -11.71
N GLU A 270 9.30 -18.03 -11.60
CA GLU A 270 10.44 -17.12 -11.67
C GLU A 270 11.10 -16.84 -10.32
N ALA A 271 10.44 -17.21 -9.22
CA ALA A 271 10.83 -16.81 -7.86
C ALA A 271 12.27 -17.22 -7.51
N GLU A 272 12.67 -18.46 -7.83
CA GLU A 272 14.02 -18.92 -7.53
C GLU A 272 15.09 -18.21 -8.36
N ARG A 273 14.84 -17.95 -9.64
CA ARG A 273 15.75 -17.20 -10.50
C ARG A 273 15.93 -15.76 -9.98
N ILE A 274 14.83 -15.13 -9.55
CA ILE A 274 14.85 -13.76 -9.03
C ILE A 274 15.54 -13.73 -7.66
N ARG A 275 15.26 -14.70 -6.78
CA ARG A 275 15.93 -14.84 -5.49
C ARG A 275 17.45 -14.84 -5.62
N ILE A 276 17.95 -15.63 -6.57
CA ILE A 276 19.40 -15.71 -6.86
C ILE A 276 19.92 -14.39 -7.43
N ALA A 277 19.20 -13.81 -8.41
CA ALA A 277 19.62 -12.58 -9.08
C ALA A 277 19.64 -11.37 -8.14
N GLU A 278 18.73 -11.31 -7.16
CA GLU A 278 18.61 -10.24 -6.17
C GLU A 278 19.38 -10.54 -4.87
N ASN A 279 20.10 -11.67 -4.81
CA ASN A 279 20.91 -12.13 -3.67
C ASN A 279 20.13 -12.14 -2.34
N ILE A 280 18.99 -12.84 -2.34
CA ILE A 280 18.09 -12.91 -1.18
C ILE A 280 18.28 -14.23 -0.45
N ASP A 281 18.62 -14.17 0.84
CA ASP A 281 18.88 -15.36 1.64
C ASP A 281 17.60 -16.03 2.16
N GLU A 282 16.50 -15.27 2.38
CA GLU A 282 15.27 -15.76 2.99
C GLU A 282 14.04 -15.50 2.10
N VAL A 283 13.26 -16.57 1.84
CA VAL A 283 11.96 -16.50 1.15
C VAL A 283 10.84 -16.63 2.18
N ARG A 284 9.89 -15.68 2.21
CA ARG A 284 8.64 -15.79 2.98
C ARG A 284 7.47 -16.03 2.00
N HIS A 285 6.72 -17.09 2.26
CA HIS A 285 5.52 -17.46 1.52
C HIS A 285 4.27 -16.89 2.16
#